data_e3ab1979135058bc7c4d422be25f8a6a
#
_entry.id   e3ab1979135058bc7c4d422be25f8a6a
#
_cell.length_a   1.000
_cell.length_b   1.000
_cell.length_c   1.000
_cell.angle_alpha   90.00
_cell.angle_beta   90.00
_cell.angle_gamma   90.00
#
_symmetry.space_group_name_H-M   'P 1'
#
loop_
_entity.id
_entity.type
_entity.pdbx_description
1 polymer ?
#
loop_
_entity_poly.entity_id
_entity_poly.type
_entity_poly.pdbx_seq_one_letter_code
_entity_poly.pdbx_strand_id
1 'polypeptide(L)'
;MHIRGIALGIAVVALSVSSASATMRISEDRGGQIGRYLQAFAALRSSGENVVVDGNCLSACTLLLGLVPRERVCVTQNARFGFHAAWMPDNDGRPVTSPLGTQALWNIYPASVRRWIKRHGGLSRKMIYLQGRELQGIVASCDRDPRAQTRSVRRLAPQPVRYQSASASGDSH
;
A
#
# COMPACT_ATOMS: atom_id res chain seq x y z
N MET A 1 -45.58 14.68 58.33
CA MET A 1 -45.70 14.41 56.87
C MET A 1 -44.30 14.39 56.29
N HIS A 2 -43.68 13.18 56.10
CA HIS A 2 -42.30 12.99 55.66
C HIS A 2 -42.30 12.63 54.20
N ILE A 3 -41.75 13.53 53.35
CA ILE A 3 -41.56 13.31 51.91
C ILE A 3 -40.16 12.70 51.75
N ARG A 4 -40.09 11.42 51.40
CA ARG A 4 -38.85 10.71 51.02
C ARG A 4 -38.52 11.00 49.57
N GLY A 5 -37.48 11.79 49.33
CA GLY A 5 -36.92 12.00 48.00
C GLY A 5 -36.15 10.73 47.50
N ILE A 6 -36.61 10.17 46.39
CA ILE A 6 -35.93 9.10 45.67
C ILE A 6 -34.92 9.74 44.72
N ALA A 7 -33.62 9.61 45.00
CA ALA A 7 -32.55 10.02 44.11
C ALA A 7 -32.37 8.92 43.03
N LEU A 8 -32.74 9.22 41.78
CA LEU A 8 -32.56 8.35 40.64
C LEU A 8 -31.12 8.55 40.09
N GLY A 9 -30.23 7.62 40.42
CA GLY A 9 -28.87 7.62 39.90
C GLY A 9 -28.84 7.15 38.44
N ILE A 10 -28.45 8.03 37.54
CA ILE A 10 -28.23 7.70 36.10
C ILE A 10 -26.83 7.10 35.97
N ALA A 11 -26.74 5.78 35.73
CA ALA A 11 -25.50 5.11 35.43
C ALA A 11 -25.14 5.35 33.95
N VAL A 12 -24.14 6.18 33.68
CA VAL A 12 -23.58 6.39 32.34
C VAL A 12 -22.68 5.20 31.99
N VAL A 13 -23.15 4.28 31.14
CA VAL A 13 -22.36 3.20 30.57
C VAL A 13 -21.51 3.79 29.45
N ALA A 14 -20.21 3.97 29.66
CA ALA A 14 -19.26 4.35 28.62
C ALA A 14 -19.01 3.15 27.69
N LEU A 15 -19.62 3.15 26.50
CA LEU A 15 -19.31 2.20 25.45
C LEU A 15 -17.92 2.52 24.88
N SER A 16 -16.91 1.71 25.22
CA SER A 16 -15.59 1.76 24.62
C SER A 16 -15.67 1.23 23.19
N VAL A 17 -15.70 2.12 22.19
CA VAL A 17 -15.63 1.76 20.77
C VAL A 17 -14.20 1.36 20.45
N SER A 18 -13.90 0.06 20.46
CA SER A 18 -12.63 -0.47 19.98
C SER A 18 -12.57 -0.27 18.45
N SER A 19 -11.82 0.72 17.99
CA SER A 19 -11.54 0.93 16.59
C SER A 19 -10.77 -0.26 16.02
N ALA A 20 -11.45 -1.17 15.32
CA ALA A 20 -10.82 -2.23 14.58
C ALA A 20 -10.07 -1.60 13.39
N SER A 21 -8.74 -1.56 13.45
CA SER A 21 -7.89 -1.12 12.33
C SER A 21 -8.09 -2.07 11.15
N ALA A 22 -8.59 -1.60 10.04
CA ALA A 22 -8.72 -2.40 8.82
C ALA A 22 -7.33 -2.87 8.35
N THR A 23 -7.29 -4.00 7.64
CA THR A 23 -6.05 -4.55 7.08
C THR A 23 -6.24 -4.78 5.60
N MET A 24 -5.44 -4.11 4.78
CA MET A 24 -5.35 -4.33 3.34
C MET A 24 -4.44 -5.53 3.05
N ARG A 25 -4.87 -6.45 2.17
CA ARG A 25 -4.03 -7.56 1.70
C ARG A 25 -3.74 -7.41 0.21
N ILE A 26 -2.46 -7.46 -0.15
CA ILE A 26 -1.97 -7.47 -1.54
C ILE A 26 -1.54 -8.91 -1.88
N SER A 27 -2.33 -9.61 -2.70
CA SER A 27 -2.02 -10.98 -3.14
C SER A 27 -1.45 -11.02 -4.55
N GLU A 28 -1.89 -10.10 -5.43
CA GLU A 28 -1.42 -9.98 -6.80
C GLU A 28 -1.62 -8.54 -7.27
N ASP A 29 -0.54 -7.82 -7.46
CA ASP A 29 -0.55 -6.45 -7.98
C ASP A 29 0.61 -6.27 -8.96
N ARG A 30 0.29 -6.11 -10.24
CA ARG A 30 1.25 -5.97 -11.34
C ARG A 30 1.78 -4.56 -11.50
N GLY A 31 1.29 -3.62 -10.70
CA GLY A 31 1.63 -2.22 -10.79
C GLY A 31 0.82 -1.49 -11.88
N GLY A 32 1.32 -0.33 -12.26
CA GLY A 32 0.64 0.54 -13.21
C GLY A 32 1.18 1.97 -13.17
N GLN A 33 0.31 2.94 -13.39
CA GLN A 33 0.68 4.36 -13.40
C GLN A 33 1.15 4.84 -12.03
N ILE A 34 2.35 5.38 -11.94
CA ILE A 34 2.97 5.87 -10.70
C ILE A 34 2.03 6.84 -9.96
N GLY A 35 1.42 7.81 -10.66
CA GLY A 35 0.53 8.81 -10.06
C GLY A 35 -0.65 8.20 -9.29
N ARG A 36 -1.25 7.12 -9.80
CA ARG A 36 -2.33 6.40 -9.11
C ARG A 36 -1.87 5.76 -7.81
N TYR A 37 -0.68 5.17 -7.80
CA TYR A 37 -0.11 4.55 -6.60
C TYR A 37 0.30 5.59 -5.55
N LEU A 38 0.79 6.76 -5.96
CA LEU A 38 1.06 7.87 -5.06
C LEU A 38 -0.21 8.29 -4.31
N GLN A 39 -1.33 8.45 -5.03
CA GLN A 39 -2.63 8.81 -4.43
C GLN A 39 -3.18 7.70 -3.52
N ALA A 40 -3.17 6.45 -3.99
CA ALA A 40 -3.68 5.30 -3.24
C ALA A 40 -2.90 5.10 -1.93
N PHE A 41 -1.57 5.16 -1.97
CA PHE A 41 -0.76 4.98 -0.77
C PHE A 41 -0.74 6.21 0.15
N ALA A 42 -0.98 7.41 -0.36
CA ALA A 42 -1.24 8.57 0.47
C ALA A 42 -2.54 8.40 1.26
N ALA A 43 -3.63 7.96 0.62
CA ALA A 43 -4.88 7.64 1.28
C ALA A 43 -4.72 6.52 2.32
N LEU A 44 -3.99 5.44 1.97
CA LEU A 44 -3.69 4.33 2.87
C LEU A 44 -2.85 4.77 4.08
N ARG A 45 -1.91 5.69 3.86
CA ARG A 45 -1.13 6.30 4.94
C ARG A 45 -2.03 7.07 5.91
N SER A 46 -3.01 7.82 5.40
CA SER A 46 -3.93 8.64 6.19
C SER A 46 -4.98 7.80 6.92
N SER A 47 -5.44 6.67 6.35
CA SER A 47 -6.47 5.81 6.97
C SER A 47 -5.97 5.05 8.21
N GLY A 48 -4.67 4.93 8.40
CA GLY A 48 -4.10 4.15 9.50
C GLY A 48 -4.17 2.63 9.32
N GLU A 49 -4.64 2.13 8.17
CA GLU A 49 -4.74 0.71 7.87
C GLU A 49 -3.37 0.01 7.84
N ASN A 50 -3.35 -1.25 8.27
CA ASN A 50 -2.20 -2.13 8.12
C ASN A 50 -2.20 -2.77 6.72
N VAL A 51 -1.02 -3.16 6.24
CA VAL A 51 -0.86 -3.81 4.95
C VAL A 51 -0.15 -5.14 5.12
N VAL A 52 -0.75 -6.18 4.56
CA VAL A 52 -0.16 -7.52 4.42
C VAL A 52 0.14 -7.75 2.95
N VAL A 53 1.42 -7.93 2.60
CA VAL A 53 1.80 -8.38 1.26
C VAL A 53 1.94 -9.90 1.28
N ASP A 54 1.10 -10.58 0.48
CA ASP A 54 0.98 -12.03 0.45
C ASP A 54 1.07 -12.60 -0.97
N GLY A 55 1.87 -11.98 -1.79
CA GLY A 55 2.07 -12.38 -3.18
C GLY A 55 2.85 -11.32 -3.95
N ASN A 56 2.55 -11.18 -5.23
CA ASN A 56 3.25 -10.23 -6.08
C ASN A 56 2.83 -8.78 -5.81
N CYS A 57 3.83 -7.92 -5.59
CA CYS A 57 3.72 -6.47 -5.58
C CYS A 57 4.78 -5.92 -6.55
N LEU A 58 4.39 -5.66 -7.79
CA LEU A 58 5.32 -5.37 -8.88
C LEU A 58 5.24 -3.90 -9.32
N SER A 59 6.35 -3.39 -9.88
CA SER A 59 6.39 -2.06 -10.49
C SER A 59 5.93 -0.95 -9.52
N ALA A 60 4.94 -0.13 -9.87
CA ALA A 60 4.44 0.96 -9.03
C ALA A 60 3.88 0.51 -7.67
N CYS A 61 3.44 -0.76 -7.53
CA CYS A 61 3.06 -1.31 -6.22
C CYS A 61 4.21 -1.25 -5.20
N THR A 62 5.47 -1.36 -5.64
CA THR A 62 6.64 -1.32 -4.76
C THR A 62 6.83 0.02 -4.03
N LEU A 63 6.16 1.10 -4.49
CA LEU A 63 6.12 2.40 -3.81
C LEU A 63 5.55 2.32 -2.39
N LEU A 64 4.77 1.26 -2.09
CA LEU A 64 4.32 0.91 -0.75
C LEU A 64 5.44 1.02 0.28
N LEU A 65 6.64 0.51 -0.07
CA LEU A 65 7.79 0.41 0.84
C LEU A 65 8.35 1.77 1.28
N GLY A 66 8.04 2.85 0.55
CA GLY A 66 8.49 4.19 0.88
C GLY A 66 7.38 5.16 1.29
N LEU A 67 6.12 4.83 0.96
CA LEU A 67 5.00 5.74 1.19
C LEU A 67 4.17 5.37 2.43
N VAL A 68 4.11 4.09 2.78
CA VAL A 68 3.38 3.63 3.97
C VAL A 68 4.37 3.42 5.13
N PRO A 69 4.02 3.82 6.36
CA PRO A 69 4.88 3.60 7.53
C PRO A 69 5.27 2.13 7.67
N ARG A 70 6.56 1.90 7.90
CA ARG A 70 7.15 0.56 7.91
C ARG A 70 6.50 -0.38 8.93
N GLU A 71 6.11 0.15 10.07
CA GLU A 71 5.47 -0.57 11.17
C GLU A 71 4.06 -1.07 10.84
N ARG A 72 3.48 -0.56 9.75
CA ARG A 72 2.16 -0.98 9.26
C ARG A 72 2.22 -1.94 8.06
N VAL A 73 3.41 -2.29 7.60
CA VAL A 73 3.60 -3.20 6.47
C VAL A 73 4.28 -4.46 6.96
N CYS A 74 3.67 -5.61 6.72
CA CYS A 74 4.33 -6.90 6.90
C CYS A 74 4.20 -7.77 5.65
N VAL A 75 5.06 -8.78 5.56
CA VAL A 75 5.14 -9.70 4.43
C VAL A 75 4.98 -11.15 4.88
N THR A 76 4.24 -11.94 4.09
CA THR A 76 4.21 -13.40 4.24
C THR A 76 5.38 -14.03 3.49
N GLN A 77 5.50 -15.36 3.58
CA GLN A 77 6.49 -16.12 2.82
C GLN A 77 6.23 -16.08 1.29
N ASN A 78 4.99 -15.76 0.87
CA ASN A 78 4.59 -15.66 -0.54
C ASN A 78 4.96 -14.31 -1.16
N ALA A 79 5.32 -13.32 -0.34
CA ALA A 79 5.55 -11.96 -0.79
C ALA A 79 6.74 -11.84 -1.74
N ARG A 80 6.55 -11.07 -2.83
CA ARG A 80 7.55 -10.84 -3.86
C ARG A 80 7.42 -9.43 -4.40
N PHE A 81 8.46 -8.63 -4.25
CA PHE A 81 8.51 -7.28 -4.79
C PHE A 81 9.32 -7.25 -6.08
N GLY A 82 8.75 -6.70 -7.15
CA GLY A 82 9.39 -6.59 -8.46
C GLY A 82 9.72 -5.15 -8.82
N PHE A 83 11.00 -4.84 -9.04
CA PHE A 83 11.50 -3.51 -9.35
C PHE A 83 12.02 -3.44 -10.78
N HIS A 84 11.69 -2.38 -11.49
CA HIS A 84 12.24 -2.04 -12.79
C HIS A 84 12.22 -0.51 -13.01
N ALA A 85 12.90 -0.03 -14.05
CA ALA A 85 12.85 1.37 -14.43
C ALA A 85 11.44 1.76 -14.90
N ALA A 86 10.99 2.97 -14.56
CA ALA A 86 9.75 3.50 -15.10
C ALA A 86 9.81 3.60 -16.63
N TRP A 87 8.69 3.41 -17.27
CA TRP A 87 8.55 3.57 -18.72
C TRP A 87 7.30 4.39 -19.06
N MET A 88 7.28 4.93 -20.24
CA MET A 88 6.17 5.65 -20.85
C MET A 88 6.06 5.28 -22.32
N PRO A 89 4.90 5.37 -22.94
CA PRO A 89 4.80 5.21 -24.39
C PRO A 89 5.50 6.37 -25.10
N ASP A 90 6.19 6.07 -26.23
CA ASP A 90 6.60 7.08 -27.20
C ASP A 90 5.43 7.49 -28.11
N ASN A 91 5.73 8.28 -29.15
CA ASN A 91 4.72 8.75 -30.09
C ASN A 91 4.04 7.60 -30.88
N ASP A 92 4.71 6.45 -30.99
CA ASP A 92 4.22 5.25 -31.68
C ASP A 92 3.57 4.26 -30.69
N GLY A 93 3.45 4.61 -29.41
CA GLY A 93 2.92 3.76 -28.33
C GLY A 93 3.91 2.71 -27.81
N ARG A 94 5.18 2.73 -28.24
CA ARG A 94 6.20 1.76 -27.79
C ARG A 94 6.72 2.13 -26.40
N PRO A 95 6.97 1.15 -25.52
CA PRO A 95 7.47 1.43 -24.18
C PRO A 95 8.93 1.91 -24.21
N VAL A 96 9.17 3.14 -23.79
CA VAL A 96 10.51 3.72 -23.60
C VAL A 96 10.77 4.00 -22.13
N THR A 97 12.01 3.84 -21.70
CA THR A 97 12.39 4.14 -20.30
C THR A 97 12.21 5.64 -20.02
N SER A 98 11.56 5.95 -18.90
CA SER A 98 11.41 7.31 -18.39
C SER A 98 12.48 7.58 -17.32
N PRO A 99 13.52 8.39 -17.60
CA PRO A 99 14.52 8.75 -16.60
C PRO A 99 13.91 9.49 -15.40
N LEU A 100 13.01 10.45 -15.67
CA LEU A 100 12.32 11.20 -14.63
C LEU A 100 11.45 10.32 -13.75
N GLY A 101 10.66 9.42 -14.35
CA GLY A 101 9.86 8.45 -13.60
C GLY A 101 10.71 7.50 -12.78
N THR A 102 11.84 7.03 -13.33
CA THR A 102 12.79 6.16 -12.62
C THR A 102 13.45 6.89 -11.44
N GLN A 103 13.81 8.17 -11.62
CA GLN A 103 14.35 8.99 -10.54
C GLN A 103 13.30 9.24 -9.44
N ALA A 104 12.03 9.46 -9.81
CA ALA A 104 10.94 9.60 -8.85
C ALA A 104 10.76 8.34 -8.00
N LEU A 105 10.75 7.13 -8.62
CA LEU A 105 10.74 5.86 -7.90
C LEU A 105 11.92 5.76 -6.94
N TRP A 106 13.12 6.05 -7.42
CA TRP A 106 14.35 6.00 -6.63
C TRP A 106 14.30 6.87 -5.38
N ASN A 107 13.77 8.08 -5.50
CA ASN A 107 13.69 9.04 -4.40
C ASN A 107 12.72 8.59 -3.30
N ILE A 108 11.68 7.84 -3.66
CA ILE A 108 10.67 7.32 -2.73
C ILE A 108 11.18 6.10 -1.97
N TYR A 109 11.99 5.25 -2.59
CA TYR A 109 12.45 4.01 -1.95
C TYR A 109 13.32 4.28 -0.70
N PRO A 110 13.09 3.51 0.39
CA PRO A 110 13.95 3.57 1.58
C PRO A 110 15.40 3.20 1.26
N ALA A 111 16.32 3.68 2.08
CA ALA A 111 17.75 3.43 1.89
C ALA A 111 18.10 1.92 1.81
N SER A 112 17.44 1.06 2.58
CA SER A 112 17.61 -0.40 2.53
C SER A 112 17.24 -0.99 1.18
N VAL A 113 16.11 -0.58 0.62
CA VAL A 113 15.64 -0.99 -0.71
C VAL A 113 16.58 -0.47 -1.79
N ARG A 114 16.99 0.80 -1.74
CA ARG A 114 17.94 1.38 -2.70
C ARG A 114 19.29 0.65 -2.70
N ARG A 115 19.82 0.30 -1.52
CA ARG A 115 21.06 -0.50 -1.43
C ARG A 115 20.90 -1.88 -2.06
N TRP A 116 19.75 -2.53 -1.81
CA TRP A 116 19.46 -3.82 -2.42
C TRP A 116 19.37 -3.73 -3.95
N ILE A 117 18.62 -2.75 -4.49
CA ILE A 117 18.49 -2.50 -5.93
C ILE A 117 19.88 -2.27 -6.57
N LYS A 118 20.75 -1.46 -5.94
CA LYS A 118 22.13 -1.22 -6.44
C LYS A 118 22.93 -2.50 -6.57
N ARG A 119 22.86 -3.39 -5.57
CA ARG A 119 23.58 -4.68 -5.60
C ARG A 119 23.06 -5.62 -6.67
N HIS A 120 21.81 -5.44 -7.13
CA HIS A 120 21.16 -6.28 -8.13
C HIS A 120 21.12 -5.65 -9.53
N GLY A 121 22.02 -4.71 -9.82
CA GLY A 121 22.19 -4.11 -11.15
C GLY A 121 21.39 -2.84 -11.41
N GLY A 122 20.73 -2.27 -10.39
CA GLY A 122 19.97 -1.02 -10.51
C GLY A 122 18.59 -1.21 -11.14
N LEU A 123 17.90 -0.09 -11.35
CA LEU A 123 16.62 -0.08 -12.07
C LEU A 123 16.89 -0.05 -13.58
N SER A 124 16.46 -1.06 -14.28
CA SER A 124 16.54 -1.20 -15.73
C SER A 124 15.21 -1.67 -16.31
N ARG A 125 15.13 -1.91 -17.60
CA ARG A 125 13.92 -2.52 -18.21
C ARG A 125 13.66 -3.94 -17.72
N LYS A 126 14.71 -4.64 -17.29
CA LYS A 126 14.59 -5.98 -16.71
C LYS A 126 14.12 -5.85 -15.27
N MET A 127 13.10 -6.64 -14.91
CA MET A 127 12.61 -6.70 -13.53
C MET A 127 13.54 -7.52 -12.66
N ILE A 128 13.87 -7.00 -11.48
CA ILE A 128 14.58 -7.68 -10.40
C ILE A 128 13.63 -7.92 -9.23
N TYR A 129 13.81 -9.03 -8.52
CA TYR A 129 12.83 -9.48 -7.52
C TYR A 129 13.45 -9.60 -6.12
N LEU A 130 12.89 -8.86 -5.18
CA LEU A 130 13.20 -8.96 -3.75
C LEU A 130 12.20 -9.91 -3.09
N GLN A 131 12.66 -11.02 -2.58
CA GLN A 131 11.83 -12.08 -1.98
C GLN A 131 12.60 -12.90 -0.95
N GLY A 132 11.92 -13.81 -0.25
CA GLY A 132 12.55 -14.76 0.67
C GLY A 132 13.34 -14.07 1.80
N ARG A 133 14.50 -14.59 2.14
CA ARG A 133 15.35 -14.11 3.24
C ARG A 133 15.82 -12.66 3.08
N GLU A 134 16.10 -12.22 1.86
CA GLU A 134 16.51 -10.83 1.62
C GLU A 134 15.37 -9.85 1.92
N LEU A 135 14.14 -10.20 1.53
CA LEU A 135 12.94 -9.41 1.84
C LEU A 135 12.69 -9.33 3.34
N GLN A 136 12.78 -10.45 4.05
CA GLN A 136 12.61 -10.50 5.52
C GLN A 136 13.67 -9.69 6.28
N GLY A 137 14.82 -9.44 5.68
CA GLY A 137 15.85 -8.53 6.20
C GLY A 137 15.51 -7.04 6.04
N ILE A 138 14.51 -6.70 5.22
CA ILE A 138 14.11 -5.33 4.91
C ILE A 138 12.73 -4.99 5.46
N VAL A 139 11.76 -5.90 5.35
CA VAL A 139 10.36 -5.73 5.79
C VAL A 139 10.03 -6.76 6.86
N ALA A 140 9.22 -6.39 7.85
CA ALA A 140 8.80 -7.28 8.92
C ALA A 140 7.98 -8.47 8.38
N SER A 141 8.21 -9.68 8.90
CA SER A 141 7.35 -10.84 8.63
C SER A 141 6.05 -10.72 9.42
N CYS A 142 4.92 -11.02 8.76
CA CYS A 142 3.62 -11.05 9.42
C CYS A 142 3.53 -12.10 10.54
N ASP A 143 4.30 -13.19 10.42
CA ASP A 143 4.33 -14.27 11.43
C ASP A 143 4.95 -13.84 12.76
N ARG A 144 5.72 -12.73 12.76
CA ARG A 144 6.35 -12.16 13.95
C ARG A 144 5.50 -11.09 14.66
N ASP A 145 4.36 -10.69 14.03
CA ASP A 145 3.45 -9.71 14.62
C ASP A 145 2.28 -10.42 15.29
N PRO A 146 2.21 -10.43 16.65
CA PRO A 146 1.10 -11.02 17.39
C PRO A 146 -0.26 -10.39 17.05
N ARG A 147 -0.25 -9.17 16.48
CA ARG A 147 -1.46 -8.44 16.09
C ARG A 147 -2.01 -8.89 14.73
N ALA A 148 -1.20 -9.49 13.87
CA ALA A 148 -1.62 -9.99 12.56
C ALA A 148 -2.41 -11.31 12.67
N GLN A 149 -2.19 -12.09 13.72
CA GLN A 149 -2.81 -13.41 13.92
C GLN A 149 -4.26 -13.34 14.42
N THR A 150 -4.70 -12.23 15.01
CA THR A 150 -6.02 -12.10 15.64
C THR A 150 -7.10 -11.48 14.77
N ARG A 151 -6.83 -11.13 13.50
CA ARG A 151 -7.81 -10.47 12.65
C ARG A 151 -8.21 -11.32 11.45
N SER A 152 -9.47 -11.78 11.47
CA SER A 152 -10.18 -12.36 10.33
C SER A 152 -9.98 -11.51 9.08
N VAL A 153 -9.27 -12.06 8.11
CA VAL A 153 -8.98 -11.42 6.83
C VAL A 153 -10.26 -11.36 6.00
N ARG A 154 -10.93 -10.21 5.98
CA ARG A 154 -11.97 -9.96 5.00
C ARG A 154 -11.29 -9.79 3.64
N ARG A 155 -11.41 -10.77 2.76
CA ARG A 155 -11.00 -10.67 1.35
C ARG A 155 -11.82 -9.55 0.71
N LEU A 156 -11.22 -8.41 0.49
CA LEU A 156 -11.73 -7.41 -0.44
C LEU A 156 -11.17 -7.80 -1.81
N ALA A 157 -12.06 -8.25 -2.68
CA ALA A 157 -11.73 -8.40 -4.10
C ALA A 157 -11.26 -7.04 -4.63
N PRO A 158 -10.27 -7.00 -5.54
CA PRO A 158 -9.86 -5.75 -6.17
C PRO A 158 -11.09 -5.14 -6.86
N GLN A 159 -11.59 -4.04 -6.34
CA GLN A 159 -12.62 -3.28 -7.02
C GLN A 159 -11.96 -2.65 -8.23
N PRO A 160 -12.45 -2.89 -9.45
CA PRO A 160 -12.00 -2.15 -10.62
C PRO A 160 -12.35 -0.68 -10.40
N VAL A 161 -11.34 0.16 -10.27
CA VAL A 161 -11.52 1.60 -10.18
C VAL A 161 -12.18 2.07 -11.45
N ARG A 162 -13.49 2.34 -11.42
CA ARG A 162 -14.23 2.91 -12.54
C ARG A 162 -13.69 4.31 -12.80
N TYR A 163 -13.04 4.47 -13.91
CA TYR A 163 -12.66 5.75 -14.47
C TYR A 163 -13.93 6.43 -14.97
N GLN A 164 -14.39 7.47 -14.30
CA GLN A 164 -15.35 8.38 -14.88
C GLN A 164 -14.60 9.29 -15.86
N SER A 165 -14.77 9.02 -17.14
CA SER A 165 -14.37 9.93 -18.20
C SER A 165 -15.16 11.21 -18.02
N ALA A 166 -14.49 12.31 -17.67
CA ALA A 166 -15.06 13.64 -17.77
C ALA A 166 -15.31 13.91 -19.25
N SER A 167 -16.56 13.85 -19.68
CA SER A 167 -16.99 14.30 -20.98
C SER A 167 -16.74 15.80 -21.07
N ALA A 168 -15.78 16.21 -21.88
CA ALA A 168 -15.62 17.59 -22.28
C ALA A 168 -16.84 17.95 -23.13
N SER A 169 -17.80 18.68 -22.56
CA SER A 169 -18.83 19.35 -23.32
C SER A 169 -18.16 20.50 -24.06
N GLY A 170 -17.94 20.30 -25.36
CA GLY A 170 -17.62 21.38 -26.27
C GLY A 170 -18.87 22.23 -26.45
N ASP A 171 -18.85 23.45 -25.94
CA ASP A 171 -19.78 24.47 -26.32
C ASP A 171 -19.18 25.28 -27.46
N SER A 172 -19.83 25.09 -28.61
CA SER A 172 -19.61 25.93 -29.80
C SER A 172 -20.50 27.16 -29.71
N HIS A 173 -19.91 28.33 -29.67
CA HIS A 173 -20.45 29.59 -30.20
C HIS A 173 -19.33 30.49 -30.63
#